data_7749020fd04ab259551acad1eae755ac
#
_entry.id   7749020fd04ab259551acad1eae755ac
#
_cell.length_a   1.000
_cell.length_b   1.000
_cell.length_c   1.000
_cell.angle_alpha   90.00
_cell.angle_beta   90.00
_cell.angle_gamma   90.00
#
_symmetry.space_group_name_H-M   'P 1'
#
loop_
_entity.id
_entity.type
_entity.pdbx_description
1 polymer ?
#
loop_
_entity_poly.entity_id
_entity_poly.type
_entity_poly.pdbx_seq_one_letter_code
_entity_poly.pdbx_strand_id
1 'polypeptide(L)'
;MSDATLYRIGPVVLAPGVRRLHGYTFLLSAFLSIGAMTFITAGQTYILNAHLGVPQSAQGTITGDLVFFTEIVTLLLFMPAGILIDRISRRGVFAVGFLMLGVTYVLYPLASGVDWLFAYRVFYGIGVVAVAGALSTVLVDYPIERCRGKLVAMVGVLSGLGVVVMNQGFGSLPEVLTLRGFGPLEAGLLTHLGVAGLCVLGALAVRFGLQAGVPVHREERPSVSALFLSGFAQARNPRVLLAYAAAFIARGDQSVNAAFLILWGTLAGRAAGMTDAEAVMNGTLIFVIAQISALAWAPVMGPLLDRMDRVTGLAICMVLAAIGNLALVLLDDPYGDYRLIFFILQGIGQISVFLAAQSLIGQEAPRNQRGSVLSAFNISGAFGILIITAVGGRLFDSVDPRAPFVVVGAVNLLLFLASLLVRLTGPAKQPEGRPLASG
;
A
#
# COMPACT_ATOMS: atom_id res chain seq x y z
N MET A 1 30.24 -21.39 23.07
CA MET A 1 29.22 -20.50 22.43
C MET A 1 29.75 -19.09 22.59
N SER A 2 30.25 -18.47 21.51
CA SER A 2 30.79 -17.10 21.57
C SER A 2 29.63 -16.14 21.88
N ASP A 3 29.81 -15.27 22.87
CA ASP A 3 28.94 -14.14 23.18
C ASP A 3 28.71 -13.30 21.90
N ALA A 4 27.64 -13.62 21.17
CA ALA A 4 27.28 -12.86 19.98
C ALA A 4 26.79 -11.49 20.44
N THR A 5 27.61 -10.45 20.27
CA THR A 5 27.26 -9.07 20.58
C THR A 5 25.96 -8.70 19.86
N LEU A 6 24.88 -8.51 20.61
CA LEU A 6 23.60 -8.05 20.10
C LEU A 6 23.65 -6.54 19.84
N TYR A 7 23.38 -6.12 18.61
CA TYR A 7 23.31 -4.71 18.23
C TYR A 7 21.89 -4.16 18.43
N ARG A 8 21.79 -2.84 18.57
CA ARG A 8 20.52 -2.11 18.71
C ARG A 8 20.42 -0.98 17.70
N ILE A 9 19.20 -0.75 17.19
CA ILE A 9 18.79 0.43 16.42
C ILE A 9 17.56 1.04 17.09
N GLY A 10 17.73 2.20 17.73
CA GLY A 10 16.68 2.77 18.57
C GLY A 10 16.18 1.77 19.62
N PRO A 11 14.84 1.53 19.72
CA PRO A 11 14.24 0.62 20.70
C PRO A 11 14.32 -0.86 20.30
N VAL A 12 14.88 -1.19 19.11
CA VAL A 12 14.91 -2.54 18.55
C VAL A 12 16.25 -3.20 18.80
N VAL A 13 16.23 -4.41 19.35
CA VAL A 13 17.40 -5.31 19.46
C VAL A 13 17.39 -6.22 18.23
N LEU A 14 18.53 -6.26 17.54
CA LEU A 14 18.72 -7.06 16.34
C LEU A 14 19.10 -8.50 16.67
N ALA A 15 18.75 -9.42 15.79
CA ALA A 15 19.09 -10.83 15.88
C ALA A 15 20.62 -11.04 15.79
N PRO A 16 21.14 -12.16 16.34
CA PRO A 16 22.57 -12.48 16.25
C PRO A 16 23.07 -12.44 14.80
N GLY A 17 24.23 -11.80 14.58
CA GLY A 17 24.84 -11.63 13.26
C GLY A 17 24.33 -10.43 12.46
N VAL A 18 23.23 -9.79 12.85
CA VAL A 18 22.73 -8.57 12.20
C VAL A 18 23.41 -7.34 12.83
N ARG A 19 24.16 -6.58 12.03
CA ARG A 19 24.88 -5.37 12.47
C ARG A 19 23.97 -4.14 12.40
N ARG A 20 24.36 -3.04 13.07
CA ARG A 20 23.63 -1.76 12.99
C ARG A 20 23.49 -1.24 11.57
N LEU A 21 24.52 -1.37 10.74
CA LEU A 21 24.48 -0.99 9.33
C LEU A 21 23.34 -1.69 8.59
N HIS A 22 23.19 -3.02 8.78
CA HIS A 22 22.11 -3.79 8.14
C HIS A 22 20.74 -3.27 8.57
N GLY A 23 20.57 -2.92 9.85
CA GLY A 23 19.33 -2.37 10.38
C GLY A 23 18.99 -0.98 9.80
N TYR A 24 19.94 -0.04 9.77
CA TYR A 24 19.71 1.28 9.17
C TYR A 24 19.47 1.22 7.67
N THR A 25 20.20 0.36 6.95
CA THR A 25 19.95 0.12 5.52
C THR A 25 18.54 -0.42 5.30
N PHE A 26 18.07 -1.32 6.15
CA PHE A 26 16.72 -1.83 6.06
C PHE A 26 15.66 -0.74 6.26
N LEU A 27 15.84 0.15 7.24
CA LEU A 27 14.95 1.28 7.48
C LEU A 27 14.94 2.26 6.30
N LEU A 28 16.11 2.56 5.73
CA LEU A 28 16.22 3.37 4.51
C LEU A 28 15.50 2.70 3.33
N SER A 29 15.67 1.38 3.19
CA SER A 29 15.01 0.62 2.12
C SER A 29 13.49 0.63 2.27
N ALA A 30 12.95 0.57 3.49
CA ALA A 30 11.53 0.69 3.76
C ALA A 30 10.97 2.06 3.34
N PHE A 31 11.70 3.13 3.65
CA PHE A 31 11.35 4.49 3.23
C PHE A 31 11.33 4.63 1.70
N LEU A 32 12.39 4.20 1.02
CA LEU A 32 12.52 4.34 -0.43
C LEU A 32 11.55 3.45 -1.20
N SER A 33 11.37 2.19 -0.78
CA SER A 33 10.61 1.20 -1.54
C SER A 33 9.12 1.55 -1.64
N ILE A 34 8.47 1.84 -0.52
CA ILE A 34 7.04 2.14 -0.54
C ILE A 34 6.78 3.49 -1.21
N GLY A 35 7.65 4.48 -0.98
CA GLY A 35 7.60 5.76 -1.67
C GLY A 35 7.73 5.61 -3.19
N ALA A 36 8.74 4.86 -3.67
CA ALA A 36 8.91 4.60 -5.10
C ALA A 36 7.75 3.81 -5.69
N MET A 37 7.19 2.84 -4.96
CA MET A 37 6.03 2.08 -5.42
C MET A 37 4.77 2.94 -5.54
N THR A 38 4.55 3.89 -4.66
CA THR A 38 3.33 4.73 -4.70
C THR A 38 3.42 5.89 -5.68
N PHE A 39 4.63 6.42 -5.94
CA PHE A 39 4.82 7.53 -6.88
C PHE A 39 4.39 7.20 -8.31
N ILE A 40 4.36 5.92 -8.70
CA ILE A 40 3.95 5.52 -10.05
C ILE A 40 2.61 6.12 -10.48
N THR A 41 1.70 6.35 -9.53
CA THR A 41 0.37 6.91 -9.81
C THR A 41 0.45 8.39 -10.21
N ALA A 42 1.21 9.19 -9.44
CA ALA A 42 1.43 10.60 -9.77
C ALA A 42 2.20 10.75 -11.08
N GLY A 43 3.28 9.97 -11.25
CA GLY A 43 4.07 9.93 -12.49
C GLY A 43 3.22 9.53 -13.70
N GLN A 44 2.40 8.48 -13.57
CA GLN A 44 1.48 8.04 -14.62
C GLN A 44 0.48 9.14 -15.01
N THR A 45 -0.12 9.80 -14.02
CA THR A 45 -1.09 10.88 -14.28
C THR A 45 -0.43 12.00 -15.09
N TYR A 46 0.83 12.35 -14.78
CA TYR A 46 1.59 13.31 -15.57
C TYR A 46 1.83 12.83 -17.02
N ILE A 47 2.27 11.58 -17.19
CA ILE A 47 2.51 11.00 -18.52
C ILE A 47 1.24 10.95 -19.37
N LEU A 48 0.10 10.54 -18.78
CA LEU A 48 -1.18 10.51 -19.51
C LEU A 48 -1.60 11.90 -20.01
N ASN A 49 -1.36 12.95 -19.24
CA ASN A 49 -1.75 14.31 -19.58
C ASN A 49 -0.70 15.01 -20.47
N ALA A 50 0.54 15.14 -20.03
CA ALA A 50 1.56 15.97 -20.65
C ALA A 50 2.30 15.27 -21.80
N HIS A 51 2.46 13.94 -21.78
CA HIS A 51 3.20 13.21 -22.81
C HIS A 51 2.28 12.58 -23.86
N LEU A 52 1.21 11.92 -23.43
CA LEU A 52 0.33 11.15 -24.31
C LEU A 52 -0.94 11.91 -24.71
N GLY A 53 -1.28 13.01 -24.05
CA GLY A 53 -2.47 13.80 -24.35
C GLY A 53 -3.77 13.01 -24.29
N VAL A 54 -3.87 12.04 -23.36
CA VAL A 54 -5.03 11.16 -23.25
C VAL A 54 -6.28 11.98 -22.86
N PRO A 55 -7.42 11.80 -23.57
CA PRO A 55 -8.67 12.48 -23.23
C PRO A 55 -9.08 12.23 -21.77
N GLN A 56 -9.58 13.26 -21.09
CA GLN A 56 -9.99 13.18 -19.69
C GLN A 56 -11.02 12.06 -19.44
N SER A 57 -11.94 11.86 -20.39
CA SER A 57 -13.00 10.84 -20.36
C SER A 57 -12.51 9.38 -20.43
N ALA A 58 -11.21 9.14 -20.61
CA ALA A 58 -10.62 7.81 -20.68
C ALA A 58 -9.57 7.56 -19.58
N GLN A 59 -9.19 8.58 -18.85
CA GLN A 59 -8.07 8.48 -17.90
C GLN A 59 -8.42 7.63 -16.66
N GLY A 60 -9.66 7.65 -16.21
CA GLY A 60 -10.13 6.84 -15.09
C GLY A 60 -10.07 5.35 -15.42
N THR A 61 -10.60 4.95 -16.57
CA THR A 61 -10.58 3.57 -17.06
C THR A 61 -9.15 3.08 -17.26
N ILE A 62 -8.29 3.86 -17.95
CA ILE A 62 -6.89 3.51 -18.17
C ILE A 62 -6.15 3.35 -16.84
N THR A 63 -6.36 4.27 -15.90
CA THR A 63 -5.73 4.21 -14.57
C THR A 63 -6.16 2.97 -13.80
N GLY A 64 -7.45 2.66 -13.78
CA GLY A 64 -7.99 1.46 -13.15
C GLY A 64 -7.46 0.17 -13.79
N ASP A 65 -7.42 0.11 -15.12
CA ASP A 65 -6.94 -1.06 -15.85
C ASP A 65 -5.42 -1.27 -15.68
N LEU A 66 -4.61 -0.21 -15.59
CA LEU A 66 -3.17 -0.31 -15.28
C LEU A 66 -2.92 -0.85 -13.88
N VAL A 67 -3.72 -0.44 -12.88
CA VAL A 67 -3.65 -1.01 -11.52
C VAL A 67 -4.09 -2.46 -11.53
N PHE A 68 -5.22 -2.77 -12.16
CA PHE A 68 -5.74 -4.13 -12.33
C PHE A 68 -4.69 -5.06 -12.96
N PHE A 69 -4.08 -4.64 -14.07
CA PHE A 69 -3.04 -5.43 -14.76
C PHE A 69 -1.81 -5.64 -13.87
N THR A 70 -1.36 -4.61 -13.17
CA THR A 70 -0.25 -4.71 -12.20
C THR A 70 -0.55 -5.76 -11.14
N GLU A 71 -1.77 -5.77 -10.59
CA GLU A 71 -2.14 -6.72 -9.53
C GLU A 71 -2.21 -8.17 -10.05
N ILE A 72 -2.64 -8.38 -11.29
CA ILE A 72 -2.54 -9.70 -11.94
C ILE A 72 -1.08 -10.15 -12.01
N VAL A 73 -0.17 -9.29 -12.49
CA VAL A 73 1.26 -9.61 -12.58
C VAL A 73 1.83 -9.93 -11.21
N THR A 74 1.48 -9.15 -10.18
CA THR A 74 1.96 -9.39 -8.81
C THR A 74 1.43 -10.70 -8.23
N LEU A 75 0.17 -11.01 -8.43
CA LEU A 75 -0.42 -12.29 -7.99
C LEU A 75 0.25 -13.50 -8.65
N LEU A 76 0.47 -13.44 -9.96
CA LEU A 76 1.14 -14.52 -10.69
C LEU A 76 2.59 -14.73 -10.25
N LEU A 77 3.29 -13.65 -9.93
CA LEU A 77 4.71 -13.67 -9.55
C LEU A 77 4.94 -13.81 -8.04
N PHE A 78 3.92 -13.69 -7.20
CA PHE A 78 4.07 -13.73 -5.74
C PHE A 78 4.77 -15.01 -5.25
N MET A 79 4.36 -16.17 -5.79
CA MET A 79 4.94 -17.45 -5.44
C MET A 79 6.37 -17.63 -5.99
N PRO A 80 6.65 -17.41 -7.29
CA PRO A 80 8.01 -17.46 -7.81
C PRO A 80 8.98 -16.55 -7.07
N ALA A 81 8.58 -15.32 -6.76
CA ALA A 81 9.40 -14.36 -6.02
C ALA A 81 9.72 -14.86 -4.60
N GLY A 82 8.74 -15.43 -3.89
CA GLY A 82 8.96 -16.03 -2.57
C GLY A 82 10.00 -17.17 -2.61
N ILE A 83 9.94 -18.03 -3.63
CA ILE A 83 10.92 -19.10 -3.85
C ILE A 83 12.33 -18.52 -4.14
N LEU A 84 12.41 -17.47 -4.95
CA LEU A 84 13.68 -16.81 -5.26
C LEU A 84 14.31 -16.14 -4.03
N ILE A 85 13.49 -15.47 -3.19
CA ILE A 85 13.94 -14.86 -1.93
C ILE A 85 14.56 -15.91 -0.99
N ASP A 86 13.93 -17.08 -0.92
CA ASP A 86 14.37 -18.17 -0.04
C ASP A 86 15.57 -18.94 -0.59
N ARG A 87 15.74 -19.05 -1.93
CA ARG A 87 16.78 -19.88 -2.57
C ARG A 87 18.04 -19.10 -2.95
N ILE A 88 17.89 -17.85 -3.42
CA ILE A 88 19.03 -17.11 -3.97
C ILE A 88 19.63 -16.20 -2.89
N SER A 89 18.92 -15.17 -2.48
CA SER A 89 19.39 -14.20 -1.48
C SER A 89 18.34 -13.11 -1.28
N ARG A 90 18.00 -12.80 -0.02
CA ARG A 90 17.09 -11.70 0.30
C ARG A 90 17.56 -10.36 -0.27
N ARG A 91 18.85 -10.03 -0.09
CA ARG A 91 19.45 -8.79 -0.60
C ARG A 91 19.54 -8.75 -2.13
N GLY A 92 19.76 -9.90 -2.76
CA GLY A 92 19.82 -10.01 -4.23
C GLY A 92 18.47 -9.75 -4.87
N VAL A 93 17.43 -10.42 -4.41
CA VAL A 93 16.05 -10.23 -4.89
C VAL A 93 15.55 -8.81 -4.62
N PHE A 94 15.84 -8.27 -3.43
CA PHE A 94 15.49 -6.90 -3.09
C PHE A 94 16.16 -5.87 -4.02
N ALA A 95 17.47 -6.04 -4.31
CA ALA A 95 18.19 -5.17 -5.22
C ALA A 95 17.64 -5.26 -6.66
N VAL A 96 17.38 -6.48 -7.16
CA VAL A 96 16.73 -6.68 -8.47
C VAL A 96 15.36 -6.03 -8.51
N GLY A 97 14.58 -6.13 -7.44
CA GLY A 97 13.28 -5.45 -7.32
C GLY A 97 13.39 -3.94 -7.49
N PHE A 98 14.33 -3.29 -6.80
CA PHE A 98 14.59 -1.86 -7.00
C PHE A 98 15.02 -1.52 -8.43
N LEU A 99 15.87 -2.35 -9.04
CA LEU A 99 16.29 -2.14 -10.44
C LEU A 99 15.12 -2.26 -11.41
N MET A 100 14.19 -3.21 -11.19
CA MET A 100 13.00 -3.35 -12.03
C MET A 100 12.06 -2.14 -11.89
N LEU A 101 11.89 -1.60 -10.67
CA LEU A 101 11.20 -0.33 -10.48
C LEU A 101 11.91 0.80 -11.23
N GLY A 102 13.24 0.88 -11.12
CA GLY A 102 14.05 1.87 -11.84
C GLY A 102 13.91 1.79 -13.35
N VAL A 103 13.94 0.58 -13.93
CA VAL A 103 13.71 0.35 -15.36
C VAL A 103 12.32 0.87 -15.76
N THR A 104 11.29 0.59 -14.96
CA THR A 104 9.95 1.12 -15.24
C THR A 104 9.95 2.64 -15.30
N TYR A 105 10.58 3.31 -14.35
CA TYR A 105 10.64 4.78 -14.33
C TYR A 105 11.45 5.37 -15.50
N VAL A 106 12.46 4.66 -16.00
CA VAL A 106 13.15 5.09 -17.22
C VAL A 106 12.24 4.95 -18.45
N LEU A 107 11.46 3.87 -18.53
CA LEU A 107 10.64 3.55 -19.70
C LEU A 107 9.33 4.36 -19.77
N TYR A 108 8.72 4.71 -18.62
CA TYR A 108 7.42 5.39 -18.58
C TYR A 108 7.36 6.68 -19.42
N PRO A 109 8.30 7.65 -19.28
CA PRO A 109 8.28 8.88 -20.07
C PRO A 109 8.63 8.66 -21.56
N LEU A 110 9.11 7.46 -21.93
CA LEU A 110 9.44 7.10 -23.32
C LEU A 110 8.26 6.40 -24.02
N ALA A 111 7.15 6.20 -23.35
CA ALA A 111 5.98 5.55 -23.93
C ALA A 111 5.41 6.41 -25.10
N SER A 112 5.22 5.78 -26.24
CA SER A 112 4.59 6.40 -27.42
C SER A 112 3.06 6.18 -27.48
N GLY A 113 2.48 5.48 -26.50
CA GLY A 113 1.07 5.20 -26.40
C GLY A 113 0.74 4.44 -25.12
N VAL A 114 -0.55 4.32 -24.81
CA VAL A 114 -1.06 3.67 -23.58
C VAL A 114 -0.65 2.18 -23.51
N ASP A 115 -0.60 1.48 -24.65
CA ASP A 115 -0.25 0.06 -24.69
C ASP A 115 1.16 -0.22 -24.13
N TRP A 116 2.11 0.71 -24.34
CA TRP A 116 3.45 0.61 -23.76
C TRP A 116 3.44 0.71 -22.25
N LEU A 117 2.52 1.49 -21.67
CA LEU A 117 2.39 1.58 -20.22
C LEU A 117 2.00 0.21 -19.63
N PHE A 118 1.10 -0.55 -20.28
CA PHE A 118 0.79 -1.93 -19.86
C PHE A 118 2.01 -2.85 -19.93
N ALA A 119 2.77 -2.77 -21.02
CA ALA A 119 4.01 -3.56 -21.15
C ALA A 119 5.00 -3.22 -20.02
N TYR A 120 5.18 -1.94 -19.70
CA TYR A 120 6.11 -1.50 -18.65
C TYR A 120 5.61 -1.86 -17.24
N ARG A 121 4.29 -2.03 -17.05
CA ARG A 121 3.71 -2.54 -15.80
C ARG A 121 4.14 -3.97 -15.45
N VAL A 122 4.62 -4.76 -16.42
CA VAL A 122 5.23 -6.07 -16.15
C VAL A 122 6.51 -5.90 -15.32
N PHE A 123 7.42 -5.01 -15.75
CA PHE A 123 8.66 -4.71 -15.00
C PHE A 123 8.34 -4.14 -13.62
N TYR A 124 7.35 -3.25 -13.56
CA TYR A 124 6.87 -2.69 -12.30
C TYR A 124 6.34 -3.77 -11.35
N GLY A 125 5.49 -4.68 -11.83
CA GLY A 125 4.93 -5.78 -11.05
C GLY A 125 6.02 -6.72 -10.52
N ILE A 126 7.03 -7.06 -11.34
CA ILE A 126 8.23 -7.82 -10.91
C ILE A 126 8.94 -7.06 -9.78
N GLY A 127 9.15 -5.75 -9.95
CA GLY A 127 9.77 -4.88 -8.95
C GLY A 127 8.99 -4.88 -7.63
N VAL A 128 7.68 -4.65 -7.70
CA VAL A 128 6.77 -4.62 -6.52
C VAL A 128 6.85 -5.93 -5.74
N VAL A 129 6.70 -7.08 -6.40
CA VAL A 129 6.70 -8.38 -5.72
C VAL A 129 8.06 -8.68 -5.08
N ALA A 130 9.16 -8.40 -5.78
CA ALA A 130 10.51 -8.62 -5.27
C ALA A 130 10.81 -7.71 -4.07
N VAL A 131 10.46 -6.43 -4.15
CA VAL A 131 10.67 -5.45 -3.08
C VAL A 131 9.78 -5.78 -1.87
N ALA A 132 8.48 -5.95 -2.07
CA ALA A 132 7.54 -6.22 -0.97
C ALA A 132 7.82 -7.56 -0.27
N GLY A 133 8.14 -8.59 -1.05
CA GLY A 133 8.50 -9.91 -0.53
C GLY A 133 9.79 -9.87 0.29
N ALA A 134 10.83 -9.22 -0.22
CA ALA A 134 12.10 -9.08 0.51
C ALA A 134 11.95 -8.21 1.76
N LEU A 135 11.21 -7.08 1.66
CA LEU A 135 10.93 -6.19 2.79
C LEU A 135 10.24 -6.94 3.93
N SER A 136 9.20 -7.71 3.63
CA SER A 136 8.45 -8.50 4.63
C SER A 136 9.30 -9.60 5.26
N THR A 137 10.17 -10.25 4.49
CA THR A 137 11.07 -11.29 4.99
C THR A 137 12.11 -10.72 5.94
N VAL A 138 12.80 -9.62 5.56
CA VAL A 138 13.79 -8.96 6.40
C VAL A 138 13.18 -8.40 7.68
N LEU A 139 11.93 -7.89 7.61
CA LEU A 139 11.17 -7.39 8.75
C LEU A 139 10.98 -8.46 9.84
N VAL A 140 10.80 -9.72 9.45
CA VAL A 140 10.65 -10.85 10.38
C VAL A 140 12.00 -11.33 10.93
N ASP A 141 13.05 -11.30 10.10
CA ASP A 141 14.33 -11.95 10.42
C ASP A 141 15.32 -11.06 11.21
N TYR A 142 15.23 -9.73 11.05
CA TYR A 142 16.21 -8.84 11.66
C TYR A 142 16.05 -8.56 13.15
N PRO A 143 14.82 -8.46 13.69
CA PRO A 143 14.63 -8.25 15.13
C PRO A 143 14.64 -9.57 15.89
N ILE A 144 15.04 -9.54 17.18
CA ILE A 144 14.66 -10.61 18.09
C ILE A 144 13.14 -10.60 18.28
N GLU A 145 12.54 -11.75 18.61
CA GLU A 145 11.08 -11.97 18.68
C GLU A 145 10.36 -10.86 19.48
N ARG A 146 10.85 -10.56 20.69
CA ARG A 146 10.26 -9.54 21.59
C ARG A 146 10.31 -8.12 21.04
N CYS A 147 11.12 -7.85 20.01
CA CYS A 147 11.27 -6.53 19.39
C CYS A 147 10.62 -6.42 18.01
N ARG A 148 10.00 -7.52 17.50
CA ARG A 148 9.39 -7.55 16.16
C ARG A 148 8.33 -6.45 15.97
N GLY A 149 7.41 -6.29 16.92
CA GLY A 149 6.39 -5.24 16.86
C GLY A 149 6.97 -3.82 16.81
N LYS A 150 8.09 -3.57 17.52
CA LYS A 150 8.76 -2.26 17.48
C LYS A 150 9.36 -1.97 16.10
N LEU A 151 9.97 -2.98 15.46
CA LEU A 151 10.52 -2.81 14.11
C LEU A 151 9.39 -2.62 13.08
N VAL A 152 8.30 -3.37 13.18
CA VAL A 152 7.11 -3.20 12.33
C VAL A 152 6.58 -1.78 12.42
N ALA A 153 6.45 -1.22 13.62
CA ALA A 153 6.01 0.17 13.81
C ALA A 153 6.98 1.18 13.18
N MET A 154 8.31 1.02 13.39
CA MET A 154 9.31 1.89 12.77
C MET A 154 9.29 1.84 11.25
N VAL A 155 9.19 0.64 10.67
CA VAL A 155 9.07 0.43 9.22
C VAL A 155 7.79 1.05 8.68
N GLY A 156 6.66 0.89 9.40
CA GLY A 156 5.38 1.49 9.02
C GLY A 156 5.46 3.02 8.94
N VAL A 157 6.03 3.66 9.97
CA VAL A 157 6.22 5.13 9.99
C VAL A 157 7.13 5.58 8.86
N LEU A 158 8.29 4.94 8.65
CA LEU A 158 9.23 5.31 7.61
C LEU A 158 8.66 5.07 6.20
N SER A 159 7.91 3.98 6.00
CA SER A 159 7.19 3.74 4.75
C SER A 159 6.16 4.83 4.47
N GLY A 160 5.36 5.22 5.48
CA GLY A 160 4.41 6.32 5.36
C GLY A 160 5.06 7.66 5.04
N LEU A 161 6.18 7.99 5.71
CA LEU A 161 6.99 9.15 5.38
C LEU A 161 7.55 9.07 3.96
N GLY A 162 7.99 7.89 3.52
CA GLY A 162 8.44 7.64 2.15
C GLY A 162 7.35 7.95 1.13
N VAL A 163 6.11 7.53 1.38
CA VAL A 163 4.95 7.87 0.53
C VAL A 163 4.78 9.38 0.42
N VAL A 164 4.76 10.09 1.55
CA VAL A 164 4.57 11.54 1.59
C VAL A 164 5.70 12.28 0.85
N VAL A 165 6.96 11.97 1.19
CA VAL A 165 8.13 12.67 0.65
C VAL A 165 8.30 12.39 -0.84
N MET A 166 8.15 11.13 -1.27
CA MET A 166 8.32 10.77 -2.68
C MET A 166 7.20 11.33 -3.55
N ASN A 167 5.95 11.23 -3.11
CA ASN A 167 4.84 11.74 -3.90
C ASN A 167 4.85 13.26 -3.94
N GLN A 168 5.02 13.96 -2.80
CA GLN A 168 5.06 15.42 -2.82
C GLN A 168 6.32 15.95 -3.52
N GLY A 169 7.50 15.38 -3.24
CA GLY A 169 8.75 15.85 -3.82
C GLY A 169 8.83 15.65 -5.33
N PHE A 170 8.56 14.44 -5.81
CA PHE A 170 8.59 14.17 -7.25
C PHE A 170 7.30 14.53 -7.97
N GLY A 171 6.16 14.59 -7.29
CA GLY A 171 4.91 15.08 -7.86
C GLY A 171 4.92 16.59 -8.14
N SER A 172 5.68 17.38 -7.37
CA SER A 172 5.88 18.81 -7.62
C SER A 172 7.07 19.12 -8.55
N LEU A 173 7.95 18.13 -8.79
CA LEU A 173 9.18 18.38 -9.57
C LEU A 173 8.91 18.81 -11.02
N PRO A 174 7.90 18.27 -11.76
CA PRO A 174 7.59 18.76 -13.08
C PRO A 174 7.27 20.27 -13.12
N GLU A 175 6.51 20.77 -12.14
CA GLU A 175 6.19 22.19 -12.04
C GLU A 175 7.44 23.04 -11.77
N VAL A 176 8.29 22.61 -10.83
CA VAL A 176 9.56 23.29 -10.52
C VAL A 176 10.48 23.36 -11.75
N LEU A 177 10.53 22.28 -12.56
CA LEU A 177 11.34 22.25 -13.78
C LEU A 177 10.73 23.14 -14.87
N THR A 178 9.41 23.13 -15.05
CA THR A 178 8.71 23.97 -16.01
C THR A 178 8.92 25.47 -15.70
N LEU A 179 8.84 25.86 -14.43
CA LEU A 179 9.15 27.23 -13.99
C LEU A 179 10.63 27.62 -14.22
N ARG A 180 11.53 26.66 -14.39
CA ARG A 180 12.93 26.86 -14.75
C ARG A 180 13.18 26.87 -16.27
N GLY A 181 12.13 26.74 -17.08
CA GLY A 181 12.19 26.81 -18.53
C GLY A 181 12.34 25.48 -19.26
N PHE A 182 12.25 24.34 -18.55
CA PHE A 182 12.20 23.03 -19.22
C PHE A 182 10.83 22.79 -19.86
N GLY A 183 10.81 22.13 -21.02
CA GLY A 183 9.57 21.73 -21.68
C GLY A 183 8.81 20.64 -20.86
N PRO A 184 7.47 20.49 -21.07
CA PRO A 184 6.69 19.50 -20.34
C PRO A 184 7.22 18.07 -20.48
N LEU A 185 7.67 17.66 -21.67
CA LEU A 185 8.25 16.34 -21.93
C LEU A 185 9.57 16.14 -21.17
N GLU A 186 10.44 17.17 -21.19
CA GLU A 186 11.71 17.15 -20.48
C GLU A 186 11.52 17.11 -18.96
N ALA A 187 10.57 17.90 -18.45
CA ALA A 187 10.23 17.92 -17.03
C ALA A 187 9.74 16.53 -16.55
N GLY A 188 8.88 15.89 -17.33
CA GLY A 188 8.44 14.52 -17.07
C GLY A 188 9.58 13.50 -17.11
N LEU A 189 10.44 13.56 -18.13
CA LEU A 189 11.59 12.70 -18.27
C LEU A 189 12.55 12.84 -17.07
N LEU A 190 12.95 14.07 -16.73
CA LEU A 190 13.87 14.33 -15.62
C LEU A 190 13.30 13.88 -14.28
N THR A 191 12.00 14.09 -14.07
CA THR A 191 11.31 13.64 -12.84
C THR A 191 11.39 12.12 -12.71
N HIS A 192 11.06 11.38 -13.75
CA HIS A 192 11.10 9.92 -13.75
C HIS A 192 12.53 9.39 -13.63
N LEU A 193 13.51 10.01 -14.30
CA LEU A 193 14.93 9.67 -14.16
C LEU A 193 15.44 9.92 -12.72
N GLY A 194 14.96 10.97 -12.06
CA GLY A 194 15.25 11.21 -10.64
C GLY A 194 14.80 10.06 -9.74
N VAL A 195 13.57 9.58 -9.93
CA VAL A 195 13.05 8.40 -9.19
C VAL A 195 13.82 7.13 -9.56
N ALA A 196 14.13 6.92 -10.85
CA ALA A 196 14.95 5.81 -11.30
C ALA A 196 16.33 5.82 -10.63
N GLY A 197 16.97 6.99 -10.52
CA GLY A 197 18.22 7.19 -9.80
C GLY A 197 18.12 6.79 -8.32
N LEU A 198 17.03 7.17 -7.64
CA LEU A 198 16.78 6.72 -6.25
C LEU A 198 16.56 5.20 -6.16
N CYS A 199 15.92 4.59 -7.15
CA CYS A 199 15.81 3.13 -7.21
C CYS A 199 17.18 2.47 -7.37
N VAL A 200 18.08 3.01 -8.19
CA VAL A 200 19.46 2.52 -8.32
C VAL A 200 20.22 2.66 -7.01
N LEU A 201 20.12 3.84 -6.34
CA LEU A 201 20.72 4.04 -5.02
C LEU A 201 20.16 3.08 -3.97
N GLY A 202 18.85 2.83 -4.00
CA GLY A 202 18.20 1.82 -3.16
C GLY A 202 18.72 0.42 -3.42
N ALA A 203 18.89 0.02 -4.69
CA ALA A 203 19.48 -1.25 -5.09
C ALA A 203 20.91 -1.42 -4.57
N LEU A 204 21.75 -0.39 -4.73
CA LEU A 204 23.13 -0.38 -4.22
C LEU A 204 23.17 -0.44 -2.69
N ALA A 205 22.34 0.37 -2.02
CA ALA A 205 22.25 0.36 -0.56
C ALA A 205 21.88 -1.05 -0.05
N VAL A 206 20.85 -1.67 -0.62
CA VAL A 206 20.42 -3.02 -0.26
C VAL A 206 21.51 -4.06 -0.58
N ARG A 207 22.14 -3.98 -1.75
CA ARG A 207 23.14 -4.96 -2.20
C ARG A 207 24.37 -4.98 -1.31
N PHE A 208 24.80 -3.84 -0.81
CA PHE A 208 26.02 -3.70 0.00
C PHE A 208 25.73 -3.54 1.51
N GLY A 209 24.59 -2.98 1.89
CA GLY A 209 24.25 -2.66 3.27
C GLY A 209 23.43 -3.70 4.01
N LEU A 210 22.74 -4.64 3.34
CA LEU A 210 22.02 -5.73 4.00
C LEU A 210 22.93 -6.94 4.25
N GLN A 211 22.57 -7.73 5.26
CA GLN A 211 23.30 -8.96 5.60
C GLN A 211 23.36 -9.92 4.42
N ALA A 212 24.57 -10.44 4.14
CA ALA A 212 24.78 -11.50 3.18
C ALA A 212 24.36 -12.85 3.77
N GLY A 213 23.80 -13.73 2.96
CA GLY A 213 23.51 -15.10 3.34
C GLY A 213 22.30 -15.65 2.62
N VAL A 214 22.26 -16.98 2.55
CA VAL A 214 21.08 -17.74 2.12
C VAL A 214 20.25 -17.99 3.40
N PRO A 215 18.92 -17.92 3.34
CA PRO A 215 18.07 -18.28 4.47
C PRO A 215 18.34 -19.70 4.95
N VAL A 216 18.25 -19.92 6.26
CA VAL A 216 18.23 -21.27 6.82
C VAL A 216 17.10 -22.06 6.15
N HIS A 217 17.38 -23.29 5.70
CA HIS A 217 16.38 -24.19 5.12
C HIS A 217 15.17 -24.26 6.08
N ARG A 218 14.03 -23.72 5.63
CA ARG A 218 12.74 -24.01 6.25
C ARG A 218 12.28 -25.36 5.70
N GLU A 219 11.90 -26.24 6.63
CA GLU A 219 11.24 -27.50 6.34
C GLU A 219 10.09 -27.33 5.34
N GLU A 220 9.77 -28.42 4.63
CA GLU A 220 8.81 -28.51 3.53
C GLU A 220 7.57 -27.60 3.70
N ARG A 221 7.45 -26.63 2.83
CA ARG A 221 6.23 -25.82 2.78
C ARG A 221 5.12 -26.62 2.10
N PRO A 222 3.91 -26.64 2.66
CA PRO A 222 2.74 -27.22 1.98
C PRO A 222 2.59 -26.60 0.59
N SER A 223 2.04 -27.37 -0.36
CA SER A 223 1.77 -26.85 -1.70
C SER A 223 0.85 -25.61 -1.63
N VAL A 224 1.04 -24.64 -2.54
CA VAL A 224 0.26 -23.41 -2.52
C VAL A 224 -1.22 -23.68 -2.68
N SER A 225 -1.61 -24.67 -3.46
CA SER A 225 -3.01 -25.10 -3.58
C SER A 225 -3.57 -25.60 -2.25
N ALA A 226 -2.80 -26.35 -1.48
CA ALA A 226 -3.21 -26.82 -0.14
C ALA A 226 -3.33 -25.65 0.85
N LEU A 227 -2.39 -24.68 0.81
CA LEU A 227 -2.47 -23.46 1.63
C LEU A 227 -3.69 -22.61 1.25
N PHE A 228 -3.96 -22.46 -0.05
CA PHE A 228 -5.11 -21.73 -0.56
C PHE A 228 -6.42 -22.36 -0.08
N LEU A 229 -6.62 -23.65 -0.34
CA LEU A 229 -7.85 -24.38 0.05
C LEU A 229 -8.07 -24.40 1.56
N SER A 230 -7.02 -24.65 2.34
CA SER A 230 -7.12 -24.69 3.81
C SER A 230 -7.39 -23.31 4.40
N GLY A 231 -6.83 -22.23 3.80
CA GLY A 231 -7.07 -20.87 4.23
C GLY A 231 -8.51 -20.43 3.98
N PHE A 232 -9.02 -20.62 2.75
CA PHE A 232 -10.40 -20.27 2.41
C PHE A 232 -11.44 -21.17 3.11
N ALA A 233 -11.11 -22.41 3.46
CA ALA A 233 -11.99 -23.27 4.25
C ALA A 233 -12.32 -22.68 5.64
N GLN A 234 -11.44 -21.82 6.18
CA GLN A 234 -11.69 -21.11 7.44
C GLN A 234 -12.73 -19.97 7.32
N ALA A 235 -13.14 -19.60 6.10
CA ALA A 235 -14.26 -18.68 5.88
C ALA A 235 -15.63 -19.20 6.41
N ARG A 236 -15.70 -20.49 6.78
CA ARG A 236 -16.85 -21.04 7.53
C ARG A 236 -17.03 -20.35 8.90
N ASN A 237 -15.96 -19.81 9.49
CA ASN A 237 -16.06 -18.98 10.67
C ASN A 237 -16.49 -17.54 10.23
N PRO A 238 -17.66 -17.05 10.67
CA PRO A 238 -18.16 -15.72 10.28
C PRO A 238 -17.19 -14.56 10.57
N ARG A 239 -16.37 -14.67 11.63
CA ARG A 239 -15.38 -13.66 11.99
C ARG A 239 -14.19 -13.66 11.02
N VAL A 240 -13.76 -14.85 10.56
CA VAL A 240 -12.71 -15.00 9.54
C VAL A 240 -13.22 -14.50 8.18
N LEU A 241 -14.45 -14.86 7.81
CA LEU A 241 -15.08 -14.38 6.59
C LEU A 241 -15.20 -12.85 6.60
N LEU A 242 -15.63 -12.27 7.72
CA LEU A 242 -15.70 -10.83 7.90
C LEU A 242 -14.31 -10.17 7.76
N ALA A 243 -13.25 -10.79 8.30
CA ALA A 243 -11.89 -10.28 8.14
C ALA A 243 -11.41 -10.34 6.67
N TYR A 244 -11.77 -11.37 5.91
CA TYR A 244 -11.47 -11.47 4.47
C TYR A 244 -12.21 -10.39 3.67
N ALA A 245 -13.49 -10.17 3.96
CA ALA A 245 -14.26 -9.09 3.34
C ALA A 245 -13.70 -7.70 3.72
N ALA A 246 -13.26 -7.53 4.95
CA ALA A 246 -12.58 -6.32 5.41
C ALA A 246 -11.22 -6.09 4.70
N ALA A 247 -10.45 -7.16 4.45
CA ALA A 247 -9.22 -7.06 3.67
C ALA A 247 -9.49 -6.65 2.21
N PHE A 248 -10.53 -7.22 1.62
CA PHE A 248 -10.97 -6.88 0.27
C PHE A 248 -11.21 -5.37 0.13
N ILE A 249 -12.05 -4.78 1.00
CA ILE A 249 -12.36 -3.37 0.88
C ILE A 249 -11.21 -2.46 1.34
N ALA A 250 -10.46 -2.81 2.39
CA ALA A 250 -9.35 -2.00 2.88
C ALA A 250 -8.24 -1.83 1.84
N ARG A 251 -7.91 -2.90 1.11
CA ARG A 251 -6.90 -2.85 0.04
C ARG A 251 -7.44 -2.16 -1.22
N GLY A 252 -8.71 -2.37 -1.56
CA GLY A 252 -9.40 -1.63 -2.61
C GLY A 252 -9.41 -0.13 -2.33
N ASP A 253 -9.77 0.28 -1.12
CA ASP A 253 -9.77 1.68 -0.65
C ASP A 253 -8.38 2.32 -0.77
N GLN A 254 -7.32 1.64 -0.32
CA GLN A 254 -5.95 2.15 -0.48
C GLN A 254 -5.60 2.40 -1.94
N SER A 255 -5.99 1.50 -2.85
CA SER A 255 -5.69 1.63 -4.27
C SER A 255 -6.52 2.71 -4.95
N VAL A 256 -7.79 2.85 -4.57
CA VAL A 256 -8.68 3.93 -5.04
C VAL A 256 -8.11 5.29 -4.62
N ASN A 257 -7.71 5.44 -3.38
CA ASN A 257 -7.13 6.69 -2.90
C ASN A 257 -5.83 7.04 -3.62
N ALA A 258 -4.94 6.07 -3.80
CA ALA A 258 -3.69 6.31 -4.50
C ALA A 258 -3.89 6.67 -5.98
N ALA A 259 -4.86 6.03 -6.65
CA ALA A 259 -5.10 6.22 -8.07
C ALA A 259 -6.01 7.42 -8.37
N PHE A 260 -7.16 7.48 -7.72
CA PHE A 260 -8.23 8.38 -8.14
C PHE A 260 -8.25 9.72 -7.41
N LEU A 261 -7.66 9.87 -6.20
CA LEU A 261 -7.51 11.21 -5.60
C LEU A 261 -6.56 12.09 -6.40
N ILE A 262 -5.42 11.53 -6.83
CA ILE A 262 -4.45 12.26 -7.65
C ILE A 262 -5.08 12.62 -9.00
N LEU A 263 -5.74 11.64 -9.64
CA LEU A 263 -6.37 11.85 -10.94
C LEU A 263 -7.49 12.89 -10.87
N TRP A 264 -8.41 12.77 -9.91
CA TRP A 264 -9.50 13.73 -9.71
C TRP A 264 -8.99 15.14 -9.47
N GLY A 265 -8.03 15.31 -8.56
CA GLY A 265 -7.40 16.61 -8.32
C GLY A 265 -6.73 17.17 -9.59
N THR A 266 -6.00 16.33 -10.33
CA THR A 266 -5.34 16.77 -11.57
C THR A 266 -6.36 17.24 -12.62
N LEU A 267 -7.44 16.48 -12.85
CA LEU A 267 -8.45 16.85 -13.83
C LEU A 267 -9.22 18.11 -13.43
N ALA A 268 -9.55 18.26 -12.15
CA ALA A 268 -10.18 19.47 -11.62
C ALA A 268 -9.25 20.69 -11.75
N GLY A 269 -7.95 20.55 -11.47
CA GLY A 269 -6.97 21.61 -11.65
C GLY A 269 -6.86 22.05 -13.11
N ARG A 270 -6.82 21.10 -14.06
CA ARG A 270 -6.84 21.42 -15.49
C ARG A 270 -8.13 22.14 -15.92
N ALA A 271 -9.27 21.70 -15.41
CA ALA A 271 -10.54 22.37 -15.64
C ALA A 271 -10.57 23.81 -15.10
N ALA A 272 -9.83 24.08 -14.02
CA ALA A 272 -9.62 25.42 -13.45
C ALA A 272 -8.54 26.24 -14.18
N GLY A 273 -7.94 25.71 -15.28
CA GLY A 273 -6.95 26.42 -16.10
C GLY A 273 -5.50 26.28 -15.66
N MET A 274 -5.19 25.38 -14.72
CA MET A 274 -3.83 25.06 -14.32
C MET A 274 -3.06 24.35 -15.45
N THR A 275 -1.75 24.52 -15.49
CA THR A 275 -0.87 23.71 -16.37
C THR A 275 -0.91 22.24 -15.96
N ASP A 276 -0.51 21.32 -16.86
CA ASP A 276 -0.46 19.88 -16.53
C ASP A 276 0.43 19.61 -15.32
N ALA A 277 1.56 20.29 -15.23
CA ALA A 277 2.51 20.13 -14.11
C ALA A 277 1.94 20.66 -12.79
N GLU A 278 1.35 21.86 -12.80
CA GLU A 278 0.70 22.46 -11.63
C GLU A 278 -0.51 21.62 -11.17
N ALA A 279 -1.32 21.12 -12.09
CA ALA A 279 -2.48 20.31 -11.80
C ALA A 279 -2.08 18.97 -11.14
N VAL A 280 -1.03 18.29 -11.63
CA VAL A 280 -0.50 17.06 -11.01
C VAL A 280 0.10 17.33 -9.63
N MET A 281 0.84 18.43 -9.47
CA MET A 281 1.36 18.84 -8.17
C MET A 281 0.24 19.00 -7.14
N ASN A 282 -0.82 19.73 -7.50
CA ASN A 282 -1.95 19.98 -6.62
C ASN A 282 -2.81 18.71 -6.38
N GLY A 283 -3.02 17.89 -7.40
CA GLY A 283 -3.69 16.58 -7.25
C GLY A 283 -2.91 15.64 -6.33
N THR A 284 -1.59 15.63 -6.44
CA THR A 284 -0.71 14.86 -5.55
C THR A 284 -0.78 15.37 -4.10
N LEU A 285 -0.87 16.69 -3.90
CA LEU A 285 -1.03 17.29 -2.57
C LEU A 285 -2.31 16.80 -1.87
N ILE A 286 -3.42 16.66 -2.60
CA ILE A 286 -4.67 16.10 -2.07
C ILE A 286 -4.45 14.70 -1.49
N PHE A 287 -3.81 13.82 -2.26
CA PHE A 287 -3.45 12.48 -1.80
C PHE A 287 -2.52 12.51 -0.58
N VAL A 288 -1.52 13.37 -0.60
CA VAL A 288 -0.55 13.52 0.51
C VAL A 288 -1.22 13.97 1.81
N ILE A 289 -2.20 14.88 1.74
CA ILE A 289 -3.00 15.29 2.91
C ILE A 289 -3.71 14.08 3.54
N ALA A 290 -4.36 13.24 2.72
CA ALA A 290 -5.00 12.02 3.20
C ALA A 290 -3.97 11.06 3.83
N GLN A 291 -2.79 10.88 3.22
CA GLN A 291 -1.73 10.01 3.75
C GLN A 291 -1.10 10.52 5.05
N ILE A 292 -0.89 11.83 5.18
CA ILE A 292 -0.43 12.44 6.45
C ILE A 292 -1.46 12.20 7.55
N SER A 293 -2.75 12.38 7.24
CA SER A 293 -3.84 12.15 8.19
C SER A 293 -3.92 10.69 8.63
N ALA A 294 -3.75 9.75 7.69
CA ALA A 294 -3.66 8.32 7.97
C ALA A 294 -2.47 8.00 8.89
N LEU A 295 -1.29 8.54 8.58
CA LEU A 295 -0.07 8.33 9.35
C LEU A 295 -0.19 8.90 10.78
N ALA A 296 -0.78 10.08 10.92
CA ALA A 296 -1.01 10.72 12.22
C ALA A 296 -2.08 9.98 13.06
N TRP A 297 -3.10 9.40 12.40
CA TRP A 297 -4.18 8.69 13.08
C TRP A 297 -3.83 7.26 13.49
N ALA A 298 -2.94 6.58 12.80
CA ALA A 298 -2.57 5.19 13.08
C ALA A 298 -2.12 4.95 14.55
N PRO A 299 -1.28 5.81 15.18
CA PRO A 299 -0.90 5.67 16.59
C PRO A 299 -2.06 5.83 17.58
N VAL A 300 -3.14 6.50 17.18
CA VAL A 300 -4.35 6.67 18.00
C VAL A 300 -5.23 5.43 17.87
N MET A 301 -5.46 4.99 16.64
CA MET A 301 -6.39 3.89 16.36
C MET A 301 -5.86 2.53 16.81
N GLY A 302 -4.56 2.28 16.71
CA GLY A 302 -3.95 1.02 17.12
C GLY A 302 -4.26 0.66 18.58
N PRO A 303 -3.87 1.48 19.58
CA PRO A 303 -4.18 1.24 20.99
C PRO A 303 -5.68 1.19 21.30
N LEU A 304 -6.52 1.92 20.55
CA LEU A 304 -7.96 1.90 20.72
C LEU A 304 -8.55 0.54 20.32
N LEU A 305 -8.10 -0.01 19.20
CA LEU A 305 -8.46 -1.36 18.75
C LEU A 305 -8.05 -2.44 19.77
N ASP A 306 -6.89 -2.27 20.45
CA ASP A 306 -6.42 -3.23 21.44
C ASP A 306 -7.29 -3.27 22.70
N ARG A 307 -8.07 -2.23 22.96
CA ARG A 307 -8.95 -2.13 24.13
C ARG A 307 -10.38 -2.62 23.87
N MET A 308 -10.74 -2.85 22.62
CA MET A 308 -12.11 -3.22 22.22
C MET A 308 -12.18 -4.68 21.73
N ASP A 309 -13.38 -5.25 21.74
CA ASP A 309 -13.67 -6.44 20.96
C ASP A 309 -13.38 -6.16 19.47
N ARG A 310 -12.66 -7.06 18.81
CA ARG A 310 -12.13 -6.84 17.46
C ARG A 310 -13.23 -6.64 16.40
N VAL A 311 -14.38 -7.31 16.55
CA VAL A 311 -15.53 -7.13 15.65
C VAL A 311 -16.17 -5.77 15.87
N THR A 312 -16.31 -5.34 17.11
CA THR A 312 -16.81 -3.99 17.45
C THR A 312 -15.85 -2.92 16.94
N GLY A 313 -14.53 -3.11 17.13
CA GLY A 313 -13.51 -2.20 16.59
C GLY A 313 -13.57 -2.11 15.07
N LEU A 314 -13.75 -3.23 14.38
CA LEU A 314 -13.92 -3.26 12.93
C LEU A 314 -15.21 -2.51 12.51
N ALA A 315 -16.33 -2.72 13.19
CA ALA A 315 -17.58 -2.02 12.88
C ALA A 315 -17.43 -0.48 12.97
N ILE A 316 -16.76 0.02 14.01
CA ILE A 316 -16.46 1.45 14.16
C ILE A 316 -15.59 1.95 13.02
N CYS A 317 -14.54 1.20 12.66
CA CYS A 317 -13.63 1.55 11.58
C CYS A 317 -14.33 1.57 10.21
N MET A 318 -15.27 0.64 9.97
CA MET A 318 -16.08 0.63 8.75
C MET A 318 -16.98 1.87 8.64
N VAL A 319 -17.54 2.34 9.74
CA VAL A 319 -18.31 3.61 9.78
C VAL A 319 -17.39 4.79 9.47
N LEU A 320 -16.21 4.86 10.08
CA LEU A 320 -15.24 5.93 9.82
C LEU A 320 -14.82 5.96 8.33
N ALA A 321 -14.58 4.80 7.72
CA ALA A 321 -14.24 4.72 6.31
C ALA A 321 -15.45 5.04 5.41
N ALA A 322 -16.65 4.61 5.78
CA ALA A 322 -17.86 5.00 5.05
C ALA A 322 -18.05 6.50 5.06
N ILE A 323 -17.91 7.14 6.24
CA ILE A 323 -17.99 8.61 6.36
C ILE A 323 -16.92 9.28 5.51
N GLY A 324 -15.64 8.86 5.60
CA GLY A 324 -14.54 9.45 4.84
C GLY A 324 -14.77 9.39 3.34
N ASN A 325 -15.19 8.24 2.82
CA ASN A 325 -15.43 8.03 1.41
C ASN A 325 -16.71 8.72 0.92
N LEU A 326 -17.84 8.59 1.63
CA LEU A 326 -19.12 9.15 1.20
C LEU A 326 -19.17 10.68 1.37
N ALA A 327 -18.43 11.24 2.32
CA ALA A 327 -18.35 12.68 2.51
C ALA A 327 -17.78 13.39 1.27
N LEU A 328 -16.93 12.73 0.47
CA LEU A 328 -16.40 13.29 -0.78
C LEU A 328 -17.49 13.64 -1.81
N VAL A 329 -18.69 13.05 -1.70
CA VAL A 329 -19.84 13.40 -2.55
C VAL A 329 -20.29 14.84 -2.32
N LEU A 330 -20.06 15.36 -1.10
CA LEU A 330 -20.41 16.74 -0.73
C LEU A 330 -19.39 17.77 -1.22
N LEU A 331 -18.27 17.32 -1.76
CA LEU A 331 -17.17 18.15 -2.24
C LEU A 331 -17.24 18.25 -3.76
N ASP A 332 -17.89 19.31 -4.29
CA ASP A 332 -18.01 19.51 -5.73
C ASP A 332 -16.67 19.95 -6.37
N ASP A 333 -15.89 20.75 -5.63
CA ASP A 333 -14.57 21.19 -6.06
C ASP A 333 -13.49 20.73 -5.08
N PRO A 334 -12.53 19.89 -5.51
CA PRO A 334 -11.43 19.42 -4.65
C PRO A 334 -10.47 20.55 -4.23
N TYR A 335 -10.65 21.77 -4.76
CA TYR A 335 -9.91 22.98 -4.38
C TYR A 335 -10.71 23.98 -3.56
N GLY A 336 -11.98 23.68 -3.24
CA GLY A 336 -12.85 24.50 -2.41
C GLY A 336 -12.33 24.75 -0.99
N ASP A 337 -12.90 25.73 -0.29
CA ASP A 337 -12.40 26.25 1.01
C ASP A 337 -12.37 25.18 2.12
N TYR A 338 -13.31 24.24 2.15
CA TYR A 338 -13.43 23.21 3.19
C TYR A 338 -12.80 21.86 2.82
N ARG A 339 -12.08 21.78 1.70
CA ARG A 339 -11.51 20.52 1.15
C ARG A 339 -10.69 19.72 2.16
N LEU A 340 -9.94 20.39 3.03
CA LEU A 340 -9.02 19.72 3.96
C LEU A 340 -9.74 18.74 4.88
N ILE A 341 -10.95 19.09 5.37
CA ILE A 341 -11.69 18.22 6.29
C ILE A 341 -12.08 16.90 5.63
N PHE A 342 -12.45 16.93 4.35
CA PHE A 342 -12.84 15.75 3.59
C PHE A 342 -11.65 14.80 3.37
N PHE A 343 -10.49 15.33 2.99
CA PHE A 343 -9.29 14.52 2.77
C PHE A 343 -8.68 14.01 4.09
N ILE A 344 -8.81 14.75 5.17
CA ILE A 344 -8.46 14.30 6.53
C ILE A 344 -9.36 13.11 6.94
N LEU A 345 -10.68 13.24 6.78
CA LEU A 345 -11.63 12.17 7.08
C LEU A 345 -11.37 10.93 6.23
N GLN A 346 -11.02 11.11 4.95
CA GLN A 346 -10.64 10.04 4.04
C GLN A 346 -9.44 9.26 4.55
N GLY A 347 -8.36 9.93 4.93
CA GLY A 347 -7.16 9.29 5.46
C GLY A 347 -7.41 8.56 6.79
N ILE A 348 -8.19 9.17 7.69
CA ILE A 348 -8.62 8.56 8.96
C ILE A 348 -9.42 7.28 8.71
N GLY A 349 -10.40 7.31 7.81
CA GLY A 349 -11.23 6.17 7.47
C GLY A 349 -10.42 5.01 6.88
N GLN A 350 -9.62 5.31 5.86
CA GLN A 350 -8.77 4.35 5.15
C GLN A 350 -7.88 3.55 6.11
N ILE A 351 -7.09 4.24 6.95
CA ILE A 351 -6.14 3.57 7.85
C ILE A 351 -6.86 2.80 8.96
N SER A 352 -8.03 3.29 9.42
CA SER A 352 -8.81 2.63 10.46
C SER A 352 -9.27 1.24 10.03
N VAL A 353 -9.86 1.10 8.83
CA VAL A 353 -10.29 -0.21 8.30
C VAL A 353 -9.10 -1.13 8.07
N PHE A 354 -8.00 -0.61 7.53
CA PHE A 354 -6.81 -1.40 7.31
C PHE A 354 -6.27 -2.02 8.61
N LEU A 355 -6.12 -1.21 9.67
CA LEU A 355 -5.65 -1.68 10.97
C LEU A 355 -6.64 -2.65 11.64
N ALA A 356 -7.94 -2.37 11.54
CA ALA A 356 -8.97 -3.22 12.14
C ALA A 356 -9.06 -4.60 11.45
N ALA A 357 -8.96 -4.66 10.12
CA ALA A 357 -8.93 -5.91 9.37
C ALA A 357 -7.73 -6.78 9.78
N GLN A 358 -6.53 -6.19 9.87
CA GLN A 358 -5.30 -6.87 10.34
C GLN A 358 -5.44 -7.37 11.78
N SER A 359 -6.05 -6.55 12.64
CA SER A 359 -6.26 -6.88 14.05
C SER A 359 -7.23 -8.05 14.24
N LEU A 360 -8.35 -8.07 13.48
CA LEU A 360 -9.34 -9.14 13.54
C LEU A 360 -8.75 -10.47 13.06
N ILE A 361 -8.11 -10.50 11.89
CA ILE A 361 -7.53 -11.73 11.37
C ILE A 361 -6.39 -12.24 12.26
N GLY A 362 -5.61 -11.36 12.86
CA GLY A 362 -4.54 -11.71 13.80
C GLY A 362 -5.05 -12.46 15.03
N GLN A 363 -6.26 -12.15 15.52
CA GLN A 363 -6.91 -12.82 16.64
C GLN A 363 -7.59 -14.12 16.22
N GLU A 364 -8.29 -14.13 15.07
CA GLU A 364 -9.14 -15.25 14.66
C GLU A 364 -8.38 -16.37 13.95
N ALA A 365 -7.17 -16.11 13.41
CA ALA A 365 -6.38 -17.10 12.70
C ALA A 365 -5.90 -18.22 13.64
N PRO A 366 -6.34 -19.51 13.43
CA PRO A 366 -5.90 -20.65 14.25
C PRO A 366 -4.37 -20.80 14.19
N ARG A 367 -3.73 -21.07 15.32
CA ARG A 367 -2.25 -21.15 15.43
C ARG A 367 -1.64 -22.15 14.45
N ASN A 368 -2.28 -23.30 14.27
CA ASN A 368 -1.83 -24.38 13.37
C ASN A 368 -2.05 -24.09 11.87
N GLN A 369 -2.89 -23.11 11.51
CA GLN A 369 -3.23 -22.73 10.13
C GLN A 369 -3.01 -21.24 9.85
N ARG A 370 -2.29 -20.55 10.74
CA ARG A 370 -2.13 -19.09 10.67
C ARG A 370 -1.55 -18.61 9.34
N GLY A 371 -0.59 -19.34 8.79
CA GLY A 371 0.01 -19.02 7.48
C GLY A 371 -1.00 -19.09 6.32
N SER A 372 -1.82 -20.16 6.28
CA SER A 372 -2.85 -20.33 5.24
C SER A 372 -3.93 -19.26 5.34
N VAL A 373 -4.38 -18.94 6.54
CA VAL A 373 -5.42 -17.93 6.80
C VAL A 373 -4.92 -16.53 6.41
N LEU A 374 -3.68 -16.17 6.77
CA LEU A 374 -3.09 -14.90 6.37
C LEU A 374 -2.85 -14.82 4.86
N SER A 375 -2.52 -15.93 4.20
CA SER A 375 -2.42 -15.98 2.74
C SER A 375 -3.78 -15.72 2.07
N ALA A 376 -4.85 -16.39 2.53
CA ALA A 376 -6.21 -16.15 2.04
C ALA A 376 -6.68 -14.71 2.28
N PHE A 377 -6.34 -14.12 3.43
CA PHE A 377 -6.60 -12.72 3.76
C PHE A 377 -5.91 -11.77 2.77
N ASN A 378 -4.63 -11.98 2.46
CA ASN A 378 -3.90 -11.15 1.50
C ASN A 378 -4.43 -11.31 0.08
N ILE A 379 -4.81 -12.52 -0.32
CA ILE A 379 -5.43 -12.79 -1.63
C ILE A 379 -6.79 -12.10 -1.73
N SER A 380 -7.61 -12.13 -0.67
CA SER A 380 -8.86 -11.38 -0.63
C SER A 380 -8.63 -9.88 -0.83
N GLY A 381 -7.59 -9.32 -0.22
CA GLY A 381 -7.15 -7.94 -0.44
C GLY A 381 -6.75 -7.65 -1.88
N ALA A 382 -6.01 -8.57 -2.53
CA ALA A 382 -5.62 -8.44 -3.93
C ALA A 382 -6.84 -8.44 -4.87
N PHE A 383 -7.82 -9.31 -4.62
CA PHE A 383 -9.11 -9.27 -5.34
C PHE A 383 -9.84 -7.93 -5.12
N GLY A 384 -9.73 -7.35 -3.92
CA GLY A 384 -10.25 -6.01 -3.63
C GLY A 384 -9.62 -4.94 -4.53
N ILE A 385 -8.29 -4.95 -4.66
CA ILE A 385 -7.58 -4.04 -5.58
C ILE A 385 -8.10 -4.25 -7.01
N LEU A 386 -8.08 -5.49 -7.51
CA LEU A 386 -8.49 -5.84 -8.87
C LEU A 386 -9.90 -5.32 -9.20
N ILE A 387 -10.87 -5.67 -8.38
CA ILE A 387 -12.29 -5.40 -8.69
C ILE A 387 -12.63 -3.94 -8.48
N ILE A 388 -12.23 -3.36 -7.34
CA ILE A 388 -12.59 -1.99 -6.98
C ILE A 388 -11.93 -0.98 -7.91
N THR A 389 -10.68 -1.19 -8.34
CA THR A 389 -10.02 -0.25 -9.25
C THR A 389 -10.53 -0.37 -10.68
N ALA A 390 -10.79 -1.58 -11.18
CA ALA A 390 -11.35 -1.77 -12.51
C ALA A 390 -12.77 -1.20 -12.63
N VAL A 391 -13.63 -1.46 -11.64
CA VAL A 391 -14.99 -0.89 -11.59
C VAL A 391 -14.90 0.63 -11.35
N GLY A 392 -14.06 1.05 -10.41
CA GLY A 392 -13.88 2.45 -10.06
C GLY A 392 -13.43 3.30 -11.24
N GLY A 393 -12.47 2.83 -12.05
CA GLY A 393 -12.00 3.54 -13.23
C GLY A 393 -13.10 3.79 -14.27
N ARG A 394 -13.94 2.78 -14.52
CA ARG A 394 -15.07 2.90 -15.44
C ARG A 394 -16.14 3.87 -14.92
N LEU A 395 -16.46 3.78 -13.63
CA LEU A 395 -17.42 4.70 -13.00
C LEU A 395 -16.87 6.12 -12.91
N PHE A 396 -15.57 6.29 -12.73
CA PHE A 396 -14.90 7.60 -12.75
C PHE A 396 -15.14 8.34 -14.07
N ASP A 397 -14.99 7.63 -15.21
CA ASP A 397 -15.15 8.24 -16.54
C ASP A 397 -16.62 8.35 -16.97
N SER A 398 -17.48 7.37 -16.60
CA SER A 398 -18.85 7.27 -17.14
C SER A 398 -19.91 7.93 -16.26
N VAL A 399 -19.63 8.14 -14.97
CA VAL A 399 -20.61 8.67 -14.01
C VAL A 399 -20.10 9.96 -13.37
N ASP A 400 -19.06 9.88 -12.53
CA ASP A 400 -18.51 11.02 -11.79
C ASP A 400 -17.13 10.65 -11.22
N PRO A 401 -16.15 11.58 -11.19
CA PRO A 401 -14.84 11.32 -10.57
C PRO A 401 -14.90 10.89 -9.11
N ARG A 402 -16.00 11.15 -8.39
CA ARG A 402 -16.23 10.73 -7.00
C ARG A 402 -16.80 9.31 -6.88
N ALA A 403 -17.31 8.72 -7.97
CA ALA A 403 -17.98 7.42 -7.96
C ALA A 403 -17.13 6.26 -7.39
N PRO A 404 -15.81 6.15 -7.63
CA PRO A 404 -14.97 5.14 -6.99
C PRO A 404 -15.03 5.17 -5.47
N PHE A 405 -15.04 6.36 -4.88
CA PHE A 405 -15.11 6.55 -3.43
C PHE A 405 -16.50 6.20 -2.90
N VAL A 406 -17.57 6.51 -3.65
CA VAL A 406 -18.94 6.12 -3.30
C VAL A 406 -19.06 4.59 -3.21
N VAL A 407 -18.50 3.86 -4.16
CA VAL A 407 -18.48 2.38 -4.15
C VAL A 407 -17.78 1.87 -2.89
N VAL A 408 -16.60 2.39 -2.59
CA VAL A 408 -15.85 2.02 -1.38
C VAL A 408 -16.64 2.33 -0.11
N GLY A 409 -17.23 3.52 -0.02
CA GLY A 409 -18.05 3.94 1.11
C GLY A 409 -19.29 3.07 1.31
N ALA A 410 -19.99 2.73 0.22
CA ALA A 410 -21.17 1.85 0.25
C ALA A 410 -20.80 0.42 0.70
N VAL A 411 -19.69 -0.14 0.20
CA VAL A 411 -19.22 -1.46 0.64
C VAL A 411 -18.80 -1.43 2.12
N ASN A 412 -18.13 -0.37 2.58
CA ASN A 412 -17.82 -0.21 4.00
C ASN A 412 -19.09 -0.17 4.86
N LEU A 413 -20.15 0.50 4.41
CA LEU A 413 -21.44 0.54 5.10
C LEU A 413 -22.11 -0.84 5.15
N LEU A 414 -22.08 -1.59 4.05
CA LEU A 414 -22.58 -2.98 4.04
C LEU A 414 -21.80 -3.88 5.00
N LEU A 415 -20.47 -3.73 5.06
CA LEU A 415 -19.63 -4.50 5.99
C LEU A 415 -19.80 -4.05 7.44
N PHE A 416 -20.12 -2.79 7.69
CA PHE A 416 -20.56 -2.34 9.01
C PHE A 416 -21.81 -3.11 9.46
N LEU A 417 -22.85 -3.21 8.61
CA LEU A 417 -24.06 -3.98 8.92
C LEU A 417 -23.75 -5.47 9.14
N ALA A 418 -22.89 -6.05 8.31
CA ALA A 418 -22.42 -7.43 8.48
C ALA A 418 -21.67 -7.62 9.81
N SER A 419 -20.86 -6.63 10.22
CA SER A 419 -20.16 -6.63 11.51
C SER A 419 -21.12 -6.63 12.69
N LEU A 420 -22.20 -5.86 12.61
CA LEU A 420 -23.26 -5.86 13.62
C LEU A 420 -23.95 -7.22 13.72
N LEU A 421 -24.29 -7.85 12.59
CA LEU A 421 -24.87 -9.19 12.57
C LEU A 421 -23.93 -10.23 13.23
N VAL A 422 -22.65 -10.23 12.86
CA VAL A 422 -21.66 -11.13 13.47
C VAL A 422 -21.50 -10.87 14.96
N ARG A 423 -21.62 -9.61 15.40
CA ARG A 423 -21.52 -9.22 16.81
C ARG A 423 -22.73 -9.68 17.64
N LEU A 424 -23.92 -9.60 17.04
CA LEU A 424 -25.18 -10.00 17.70
C LEU A 424 -25.35 -11.52 17.79
N THR A 425 -24.80 -12.27 16.80
CA THR A 425 -24.94 -13.74 16.74
C THR A 425 -23.84 -14.51 17.45
N GLY A 426 -22.70 -13.87 17.76
CA GLY A 426 -21.52 -14.50 18.36
C GLY A 426 -21.19 -13.96 19.77
N PRO A 427 -20.63 -14.82 20.68
CA PRO A 427 -20.14 -14.35 21.95
C PRO A 427 -19.00 -13.34 21.78
N ALA A 428 -18.97 -12.32 22.64
CA ALA A 428 -17.85 -11.37 22.67
C ALA A 428 -16.56 -12.09 23.10
N LYS A 429 -15.54 -12.14 22.25
CA LYS A 429 -14.21 -12.57 22.66
C LYS A 429 -13.49 -11.38 23.31
N GLN A 430 -13.10 -11.54 24.57
CA GLN A 430 -12.26 -10.55 25.24
C GLN A 430 -10.86 -10.51 24.61
N PRO A 431 -10.20 -9.31 24.57
CA PRO A 431 -8.80 -9.22 24.16
C PRO A 431 -7.93 -10.12 25.03
N GLU A 432 -7.07 -10.94 24.40
CA GLU A 432 -6.08 -11.74 25.13
C GLU A 432 -5.17 -10.80 25.94
N GLY A 433 -5.14 -10.95 27.26
CA GLY A 433 -4.24 -10.20 28.15
C GLY A 433 -4.88 -9.42 29.30
N ARG A 434 -6.19 -9.42 29.46
CA ARG A 434 -6.79 -8.93 30.73
C ARG A 434 -6.79 -10.07 31.76
N PRO A 435 -6.11 -9.92 32.92
CA PRO A 435 -6.28 -10.84 34.02
C PRO A 435 -7.77 -10.86 34.39
N LEU A 436 -8.31 -12.05 34.57
CA LEU A 436 -9.65 -12.21 35.15
C LEU A 436 -9.69 -11.39 36.44
N ALA A 437 -10.58 -10.40 36.50
CA ALA A 437 -10.90 -9.77 37.75
C ALA A 437 -11.39 -10.88 38.66
N SER A 438 -10.54 -11.27 39.63
CA SER A 438 -10.90 -12.16 40.74
C SER A 438 -12.07 -11.52 41.47
N GLY A 439 -13.28 -12.06 41.26
CA GLY A 439 -14.43 -11.80 42.09
C GLY A 439 -14.24 -12.36 43.49
#